data_8c67e588f0e47755ad837c24eb2f15d3
#
_entry.id   8c67e588f0e47755ad837c24eb2f15d3
#
_cell.length_a   1.000
_cell.length_b   1.000
_cell.length_c   1.000
_cell.angle_alpha   90.00
_cell.angle_beta   90.00
_cell.angle_gamma   90.00
#
_symmetry.space_group_name_H-M   'P 1'
#
loop_
_entity.id
_entity.type
_entity.pdbx_description
1 polymer ?
#
loop_
_entity_poly.entity_id
_entity_poly.type
_entity_poly.pdbx_seq_one_letter_code
_entity_poly.pdbx_strand_id
1 'polypeptide(L)' 'MDDEQIVDVWTTFKEYLDKKQVEIAAERYVDLMADYGVNDETFQQCFGHCYTLDNAIKYYLDLDNEDDLEEEAEWDE' A
#
# COMPACT_ATOMS: atom_id res chain seq x y z
N MET A 1 5.34 13.42 8.17
CA MET A 1 5.35 13.10 6.76
C MET A 1 3.97 13.21 6.21
N ASP A 2 3.77 13.92 5.13
CA ASP A 2 2.44 14.05 4.60
C ASP A 2 2.25 13.05 3.46
N ASP A 3 1.04 13.06 2.90
CA ASP A 3 0.72 12.05 1.91
C ASP A 3 1.56 12.18 0.66
N GLU A 4 1.89 13.39 0.27
CA GLU A 4 2.70 13.56 -0.92
C GLU A 4 4.09 13.00 -0.72
N GLN A 5 4.66 13.18 0.44
CA GLN A 5 5.98 12.66 0.70
C GLN A 5 5.95 11.14 0.76
N ILE A 6 4.93 10.58 1.35
CA ILE A 6 4.82 9.14 1.44
C ILE A 6 4.74 8.54 0.05
N VAL A 7 3.91 9.11 -0.82
CA VAL A 7 3.75 8.58 -2.16
C VAL A 7 5.02 8.80 -2.96
N ASP A 8 5.67 9.93 -2.77
CA ASP A 8 6.86 10.24 -3.53
C ASP A 8 7.98 9.27 -3.21
N VAL A 9 8.19 8.99 -1.94
CA VAL A 9 9.21 8.04 -1.54
C VAL A 9 8.87 6.66 -2.08
N TRP A 10 7.61 6.25 -1.98
CA TRP A 10 7.20 4.94 -2.45
C TRP A 10 7.42 4.83 -3.96
N THR A 11 7.01 5.86 -4.70
CA THR A 11 7.13 5.82 -6.15
C THR A 11 8.59 5.74 -6.58
N THR A 12 9.46 6.40 -5.83
CA THR A 12 10.86 6.38 -6.14
C THR A 12 11.43 4.97 -6.02
N PHE A 13 11.06 4.27 -4.97
CA PHE A 13 11.68 2.97 -4.74
C PHE A 13 10.96 1.85 -5.47
N LYS A 14 9.67 2.00 -5.75
CA LYS A 14 8.97 0.88 -6.37
C LYS A 14 9.50 0.59 -7.76
N GLU A 15 10.12 1.55 -8.40
CA GLU A 15 10.67 1.32 -9.71
C GLU A 15 11.81 0.32 -9.68
N TYR A 16 12.39 0.11 -8.53
CA TYR A 16 13.50 -0.81 -8.41
C TYR A 16 13.07 -2.17 -7.91
N LEU A 17 11.76 -2.39 -7.76
CA LEU A 17 11.27 -3.65 -7.23
C LEU A 17 10.62 -4.47 -8.32
N ASP A 18 10.74 -5.79 -8.20
CA ASP A 18 10.07 -6.68 -9.11
C ASP A 18 8.59 -6.70 -8.84
N LYS A 19 7.82 -7.16 -9.81
CA LYS A 19 6.40 -7.25 -9.64
C LYS A 19 6.02 -8.08 -8.42
N LYS A 20 6.74 -9.14 -8.17
CA LYS A 20 6.43 -9.99 -7.05
C LYS A 20 6.80 -9.33 -5.74
N GLN A 21 7.87 -8.59 -5.73
CA GLN A 21 8.35 -8.00 -4.50
C GLN A 21 7.65 -6.71 -4.17
N VAL A 22 7.10 -6.02 -5.17
CA VAL A 22 6.53 -4.73 -4.91
C VAL A 22 5.31 -4.83 -4.00
N GLU A 23 4.54 -5.91 -4.10
CA GLU A 23 3.38 -6.04 -3.24
C GLU A 23 3.78 -6.25 -1.79
N ILE A 24 4.77 -7.09 -1.58
CA ILE A 24 5.25 -7.33 -0.24
C ILE A 24 5.91 -6.06 0.31
N ALA A 25 6.65 -5.38 -0.54
CA ALA A 25 7.30 -4.15 -0.10
C ALA A 25 6.27 -3.10 0.26
N ALA A 26 5.16 -3.05 -0.46
CA ALA A 26 4.12 -2.07 -0.14
C ALA A 26 3.54 -2.33 1.25
N GLU A 27 3.30 -3.58 1.57
CA GLU A 27 2.77 -3.90 2.88
C GLU A 27 3.75 -3.53 3.97
N ARG A 28 5.03 -3.83 3.75
CA ARG A 28 6.03 -3.47 4.71
C ARG A 28 6.19 -1.97 4.82
N TYR A 29 6.08 -1.28 3.69
CA TYR A 29 6.22 0.15 3.68
C TYR A 29 5.10 0.82 4.49
N VAL A 30 3.87 0.37 4.31
CA VAL A 30 2.75 0.90 5.07
C VAL A 30 2.95 0.66 6.55
N ASP A 31 3.37 -0.55 6.89
CA ASP A 31 3.60 -0.89 8.28
C ASP A 31 4.68 0.00 8.89
N LEU A 32 5.73 0.25 8.13
CA LEU A 32 6.82 1.07 8.61
C LEU A 32 6.36 2.52 8.79
N MET A 33 5.57 3.04 7.86
CA MET A 33 5.09 4.39 7.97
C MET A 33 4.20 4.55 9.19
N ALA A 34 3.37 3.54 9.46
CA ALA A 34 2.54 3.58 10.65
C ALA A 34 3.39 3.59 11.91
N ASP A 35 4.48 2.86 11.87
CA ASP A 35 5.39 2.82 13.00
C ASP A 35 6.03 4.18 13.25
N TYR A 36 6.21 4.95 12.19
CA TYR A 36 6.78 6.27 12.32
C TYR A 36 5.74 7.32 12.70
N GLY A 37 4.49 6.93 12.86
CA GLY A 37 3.49 7.86 13.33
C GLY A 37 2.52 8.37 12.29
N VAL A 38 2.53 7.83 11.10
CA VAL A 38 1.56 8.22 10.08
C VAL A 38 0.21 7.69 10.49
N ASN A 39 -0.80 8.56 10.51
CA ASN A 39 -2.10 8.13 10.98
C ASN A 39 -2.98 7.67 9.83
N ASP A 40 -4.15 7.15 10.16
CA ASP A 40 -5.04 6.58 9.17
C ASP A 40 -5.50 7.62 8.17
N GLU A 41 -5.72 8.81 8.62
CA GLU A 41 -6.20 9.86 7.74
C GLU A 41 -5.18 10.16 6.66
N THR A 42 -3.91 10.21 7.01
CA THR A 42 -2.86 10.46 6.03
C THR A 42 -2.77 9.31 5.05
N PHE A 43 -2.90 8.08 5.53
CA PHE A 43 -2.90 6.94 4.62
C PHE A 43 -4.05 7.03 3.63
N GLN A 44 -5.22 7.47 4.08
CA GLN A 44 -6.34 7.58 3.17
C GLN A 44 -6.11 8.63 2.11
N GLN A 45 -5.35 9.65 2.41
CA GLN A 45 -5.04 10.67 1.43
C GLN A 45 -4.05 10.16 0.38
N CYS A 46 -3.38 9.08 0.66
CA CYS A 46 -2.45 8.51 -0.31
C CYS A 46 -3.15 7.71 -1.40
N PHE A 47 -4.45 7.46 -1.27
CA PHE A 47 -5.14 6.67 -2.26
C PHE A 47 -5.19 7.40 -3.60
N GLY A 48 -5.19 6.63 -4.66
CA GLY A 48 -5.31 7.19 -5.99
C GLY A 48 -4.01 7.48 -6.69
N HIS A 49 -2.89 7.20 -6.04
CA HIS A 49 -1.59 7.47 -6.64
C HIS A 49 -0.90 6.21 -7.14
N CYS A 50 -1.07 5.12 -6.47
CA CYS A 50 -0.42 3.88 -6.87
C CYS A 50 -1.28 2.71 -6.45
N TYR A 51 -1.62 1.87 -7.42
CA TYR A 51 -2.53 0.76 -7.15
C TYR A 51 -1.96 -0.17 -6.08
N THR A 52 -0.69 -0.49 -6.17
CA THR A 52 -0.10 -1.41 -5.22
C THR A 52 -0.09 -0.82 -3.82
N LEU A 53 0.24 0.46 -3.71
CA LEU A 53 0.24 1.10 -2.42
C LEU A 53 -1.18 1.21 -1.88
N ASP A 54 -2.14 1.50 -2.75
CA ASP A 54 -3.53 1.58 -2.32
C ASP A 54 -3.99 0.27 -1.72
N ASN A 55 -3.66 -0.83 -2.36
CA ASN A 55 -4.05 -2.14 -1.85
C ASN A 55 -3.42 -2.42 -0.50
N ALA A 56 -2.17 -2.07 -0.32
CA ALA A 56 -1.50 -2.29 0.94
C ALA A 56 -2.14 -1.45 2.05
N ILE A 57 -2.51 -0.22 1.73
CA ILE A 57 -3.13 0.63 2.73
C ILE A 57 -4.52 0.10 3.09
N LYS A 58 -5.28 -0.35 2.08
CA LYS A 58 -6.59 -0.92 2.36
C LYS A 58 -6.47 -2.12 3.28
N TYR A 59 -5.49 -2.95 3.02
CA TYR A 59 -5.29 -4.12 3.83
C TYR A 59 -4.92 -3.73 5.26
N TYR A 60 -4.05 -2.75 5.39
CA TYR A 60 -3.62 -2.31 6.70
C TYR A 60 -4.79 -1.70 7.48
N LEU A 61 -5.60 -0.89 6.82
CA LEU A 61 -6.72 -0.25 7.48
C LEU A 61 -7.97 -1.11 7.53
N ASP A 62 -7.92 -2.25 6.87
CA ASP A 62 -9.05 -3.19 6.87
C ASP A 62 -10.29 -2.53 6.29
N LEU A 63 -10.13 -1.88 5.14
CA LEU A 63 -11.23 -1.11 4.59
C LEU A 63 -12.09 -1.89 3.62
N ASP A 64 -11.57 -2.94 3.01
CA ASP A 64 -12.35 -3.62 2.01
C ASP A 64 -12.51 -5.04 2.37
N ASN A 65 -13.11 -5.32 3.43
CA ASN A 65 -13.14 -6.66 3.89
C ASN A 65 -14.13 -7.50 3.14
N GLU A 66 -15.06 -6.94 2.41
CA GLU A 66 -16.01 -7.84 1.84
C GLU A 66 -15.69 -8.31 0.49
N ASP A 67 -15.01 -7.56 -0.31
CA ASP A 67 -14.79 -8.03 -1.65
C ASP A 67 -13.44 -8.55 -1.85
N ASP A 68 -12.68 -8.74 -0.83
CA ASP A 68 -11.36 -9.20 -1.07
C ASP A 68 -11.36 -10.63 -1.41
N LEU A 69 -12.39 -11.36 -1.17
CA LEU A 69 -12.26 -12.73 -1.38
C LEU A 69 -12.11 -13.10 -2.79
N GLU A 70 -12.65 -12.39 -3.69
CA GLU A 70 -12.54 -12.92 -4.99
C GLU A 70 -11.26 -12.72 -5.58
N GLU A 71 -10.54 -11.73 -5.23
CA GLU A 71 -9.39 -11.55 -5.98
C GLU A 71 -8.36 -12.48 -5.66
N GLU A 72 -8.35 -13.06 -4.52
CA GLU A 72 -7.27 -13.90 -4.36
C GLU A 72 -7.35 -15.05 -5.23
N ALA A 73 -8.44 -15.31 -5.76
CA ALA A 73 -8.50 -16.46 -6.57
C ALA A 73 -7.60 -16.38 -7.72
N GLU A 74 -7.39 -15.24 -8.25
CA GLU A 74 -6.70 -15.24 -9.42
C GLU A 74 -5.32 -15.45 -9.29
N TRP A 75 -4.72 -15.16 -8.25
CA TRP A 75 -3.35 -15.27 -8.39
C TRP A 75 -2.83 -16.55 -8.32
N ASP A 76 -3.37 -17.29 -8.24
CA ASP A 76 -2.83 -18.40 -8.33
C ASP A 76 -2.07 -18.63 -9.40
N GLU A 77 -1.73 -18.24 -10.03
CA GLU A 77 -0.97 -18.50 -10.93
C GLU A 77 -0.12 -18.78 -10.94
#